data_f231366ebdd234dda9e6cfba07a52df2
#
_entry.id   f231366ebdd234dda9e6cfba07a52df2
#
_cell.length_a   1.000
_cell.length_b   1.000
_cell.length_c   1.000
_cell.angle_alpha   90.00
_cell.angle_beta   90.00
_cell.angle_gamma   90.00
#
_symmetry.space_group_name_H-M   'P 1'
#
loop_
_entity.id
_entity.type
_entity.pdbx_description
1 polymer ?
#
loop_
_entity_poly.entity_id
_entity_poly.type
_entity_poly.pdbx_seq_one_letter_code
_entity_poly.pdbx_strand_id
1 'polypeptide(L)'
;MIDLSSAHPFQSHDDHFHEECAVFGVWGVEQDEDNPARAATITAMGLHALQHRGQEACGIVAFDRERFLVHRAIGLVGDVFGKGKADTAAGGGRLQRLVGPAAIGHTRYATSGKGEGPAPVRNIQPLWTDLDETGGFALAHNGNLTNANVLKAKLRGEGRRFQSTVDTEVILDLMARSRERRLASRLIDALNQVVGAYSIVGLSAKKLIGVRDPSGVRPLVLGRLDNAWIICSETCALDIVGATYVRDIDPGEMVVIDQDGLQTFRPFAPAPRRFCIFEYIYFSRPDSFVEGHNVYAIRQAIGRELAMEETHKVDMVIPIPDSGTPAAIGYAQQSGIPFELAVTRSQLSGRSFIEPDQESREQVVRRKLNVNRDMVRGKRVLLVDDSIVRGTTSKILVRMFRDAGVREVHMRIASPPTRSPCYYGVDTPSKGELIYNQYANLEQMERHLGVDSLRYLSVHGMYRAVGENNIPENESECGGQAGYCDACFTGVYPIELIDSSAERDRQKDLFREFGN
;
A
#
# COMPACT_ATOMS: atom_id res chain seq x y z
N MET A 1 -33.55 10.51 -15.70
CA MET A 1 -32.19 10.29 -16.23
C MET A 1 -31.33 11.39 -15.63
N ILE A 2 -30.61 11.08 -14.57
CA ILE A 2 -29.66 12.00 -13.95
C ILE A 2 -28.31 11.67 -14.58
N ASP A 3 -27.76 12.66 -15.25
CA ASP A 3 -26.45 12.59 -15.91
C ASP A 3 -25.35 12.42 -14.83
N LEU A 4 -24.70 11.25 -14.81
CA LEU A 4 -23.62 10.89 -13.87
C LEU A 4 -22.22 11.17 -14.46
N SER A 5 -22.10 12.10 -15.38
CA SER A 5 -20.82 12.46 -16.03
C SER A 5 -20.02 13.54 -15.31
N SER A 6 -20.22 13.79 -14.00
CA SER A 6 -19.45 14.75 -13.24
C SER A 6 -18.22 14.09 -12.59
N ALA A 7 -17.07 14.66 -12.92
CA ALA A 7 -15.71 14.39 -12.51
C ALA A 7 -15.53 13.77 -11.12
N HIS A 8 -14.80 12.64 -11.06
CA HIS A 8 -14.42 11.97 -9.81
C HIS A 8 -13.39 12.80 -9.01
N PRO A 9 -13.66 13.06 -7.71
CA PRO A 9 -12.75 13.81 -6.83
C PRO A 9 -11.48 13.04 -6.43
N PHE A 10 -11.24 11.83 -6.95
CA PHE A 10 -10.19 10.91 -6.51
C PHE A 10 -9.07 10.62 -7.51
N GLN A 11 -8.88 11.44 -8.54
CA GLN A 11 -7.59 11.44 -9.20
C GLN A 11 -6.60 12.11 -8.24
N SER A 12 -5.91 11.31 -7.42
CA SER A 12 -4.80 11.80 -6.62
C SER A 12 -3.71 12.20 -7.60
N HIS A 13 -3.58 13.51 -7.80
CA HIS A 13 -2.45 14.12 -8.51
C HIS A 13 -1.23 14.21 -7.58
N ASP A 14 -1.15 13.29 -6.61
CA ASP A 14 -0.04 13.20 -5.67
C ASP A 14 1.18 12.60 -6.38
N ASP A 15 2.35 13.14 -6.09
CA ASP A 15 3.62 12.78 -6.72
C ASP A 15 4.32 11.63 -5.99
N HIS A 16 3.67 11.09 -4.96
CA HIS A 16 4.14 9.96 -4.18
C HIS A 16 3.65 8.63 -4.75
N PHE A 17 4.35 7.56 -4.39
CA PHE A 17 3.84 6.21 -4.61
C PHE A 17 2.57 5.99 -3.81
N HIS A 18 1.65 5.25 -4.40
CA HIS A 18 0.45 4.82 -3.71
C HIS A 18 0.51 3.33 -3.44
N GLU A 19 0.30 2.95 -2.19
CA GLU A 19 0.06 1.56 -1.87
C GLU A 19 -1.34 1.17 -2.32
N GLU A 20 -1.51 -0.10 -2.67
CA GLU A 20 -2.66 -0.50 -3.46
C GLU A 20 -3.77 -1.10 -2.64
N CYS A 21 -3.49 -1.62 -1.42
CA CYS A 21 -4.49 -2.35 -0.64
C CYS A 21 -4.13 -2.51 0.83
N ALA A 22 -5.16 -2.72 1.67
CA ALA A 22 -5.00 -3.29 3.00
C ALA A 22 -6.05 -4.36 3.26
N VAL A 23 -5.70 -5.31 4.10
CA VAL A 23 -6.57 -6.41 4.54
C VAL A 23 -6.79 -6.36 6.04
N PHE A 24 -7.98 -6.76 6.46
CA PHE A 24 -8.35 -6.93 7.86
C PHE A 24 -9.32 -8.10 8.00
N GLY A 25 -9.17 -8.91 9.04
CA GLY A 25 -10.11 -9.97 9.36
C GLY A 25 -10.21 -10.20 10.86
N VAL A 26 -11.41 -10.53 11.33
CA VAL A 26 -11.70 -10.84 12.73
C VAL A 26 -12.54 -12.11 12.84
N TRP A 27 -12.24 -12.95 13.85
CA TRP A 27 -12.91 -14.23 14.11
C TRP A 27 -13.14 -14.44 15.59
N GLY A 28 -14.33 -14.98 15.93
CA GLY A 28 -14.66 -15.34 17.30
C GLY A 28 -15.14 -14.17 18.15
N VAL A 29 -15.71 -13.13 17.52
CA VAL A 29 -16.34 -12.01 18.22
C VAL A 29 -17.60 -12.52 18.93
N GLU A 30 -17.67 -12.27 20.23
CA GLU A 30 -18.88 -12.58 21.01
C GLU A 30 -20.07 -11.83 20.44
N GLN A 31 -21.16 -12.56 20.24
CA GLN A 31 -22.40 -11.98 19.73
C GLN A 31 -23.07 -11.18 20.85
N ASP A 32 -23.41 -9.95 20.52
CA ASP A 32 -24.11 -9.01 21.38
C ASP A 32 -25.47 -8.73 20.72
N GLU A 33 -26.56 -8.97 21.43
CA GLU A 33 -27.93 -8.72 20.91
C GLU A 33 -28.14 -7.25 20.55
N ASP A 34 -27.49 -6.34 21.30
CA ASP A 34 -27.53 -4.89 21.03
C ASP A 34 -26.63 -4.47 19.85
N ASN A 35 -25.63 -5.30 19.50
CA ASN A 35 -24.70 -5.04 18.40
C ASN A 35 -24.35 -6.32 17.59
N PRO A 36 -25.30 -6.89 16.85
CA PRO A 36 -25.09 -8.12 16.09
C PRO A 36 -24.08 -7.96 14.93
N ALA A 37 -23.72 -6.73 14.54
CA ALA A 37 -22.72 -6.39 13.54
C ALA A 37 -21.35 -6.01 14.14
N ARG A 38 -21.06 -6.45 15.39
CA ARG A 38 -19.81 -6.08 16.11
C ARG A 38 -18.56 -6.47 15.32
N ALA A 39 -18.50 -7.65 14.70
CA ALA A 39 -17.36 -8.08 13.91
C ALA A 39 -17.14 -7.17 12.68
N ALA A 40 -18.20 -6.80 11.97
CA ALA A 40 -18.11 -5.87 10.85
C ALA A 40 -17.76 -4.44 11.32
N THR A 41 -18.21 -4.02 12.50
CA THR A 41 -17.83 -2.73 13.10
C THR A 41 -16.33 -2.68 13.42
N ILE A 42 -15.79 -3.73 14.06
CA ILE A 42 -14.35 -3.87 14.32
C ILE A 42 -13.58 -3.85 13.00
N THR A 43 -14.05 -4.57 11.97
CA THR A 43 -13.44 -4.59 10.65
C THR A 43 -13.43 -3.20 10.02
N ALA A 44 -14.53 -2.45 10.08
CA ALA A 44 -14.61 -1.09 9.54
C ALA A 44 -13.65 -0.12 10.27
N MET A 45 -13.53 -0.24 11.60
CA MET A 45 -12.56 0.57 12.38
C MET A 45 -11.11 0.23 11.99
N GLY A 46 -10.78 -1.06 11.86
CA GLY A 46 -9.46 -1.50 11.41
C GLY A 46 -9.14 -1.02 10.00
N LEU A 47 -10.08 -1.13 9.05
CA LEU A 47 -9.92 -0.60 7.71
C LEU A 47 -9.79 0.93 7.68
N HIS A 48 -10.48 1.64 8.57
CA HIS A 48 -10.34 3.10 8.70
C HIS A 48 -8.92 3.48 9.16
N ALA A 49 -8.33 2.73 10.08
CA ALA A 49 -6.93 2.92 10.47
C ALA A 49 -5.95 2.66 9.32
N LEU A 50 -6.31 1.75 8.41
CA LEU A 50 -5.55 1.36 7.22
C LEU A 50 -5.91 2.18 5.97
N GLN A 51 -6.69 3.27 6.09
CA GLN A 51 -7.17 4.06 4.96
C GLN A 51 -6.04 4.71 4.14
N HIS A 52 -4.87 4.94 4.74
CA HIS A 52 -3.69 5.45 4.06
C HIS A 52 -3.21 4.49 2.96
N ARG A 53 -3.49 3.18 3.07
CA ARG A 53 -3.15 2.14 2.10
C ARG A 53 -4.13 2.04 0.92
N GLY A 54 -5.38 2.51 1.06
CA GLY A 54 -6.36 2.43 -0.02
C GLY A 54 -7.49 3.43 0.18
N GLN A 55 -7.66 4.36 -0.77
CA GLN A 55 -8.61 5.49 -0.64
C GLN A 55 -9.71 5.49 -1.70
N GLU A 56 -9.66 4.59 -2.69
CA GLU A 56 -10.62 4.57 -3.81
C GLU A 56 -11.91 3.84 -3.47
N ALA A 57 -11.77 2.67 -2.83
CA ALA A 57 -12.91 1.80 -2.56
C ALA A 57 -12.65 0.93 -1.34
N CYS A 58 -13.72 0.43 -0.73
CA CYS A 58 -13.63 -0.51 0.37
C CYS A 58 -14.77 -1.54 0.34
N GLY A 59 -14.53 -2.66 1.00
CA GLY A 59 -15.52 -3.71 1.12
C GLY A 59 -15.37 -4.51 2.41
N ILE A 60 -16.49 -5.03 2.89
CA ILE A 60 -16.56 -5.95 4.04
C ILE A 60 -17.45 -7.13 3.65
N VAL A 61 -17.00 -8.32 4.04
CA VAL A 61 -17.77 -9.56 4.01
C VAL A 61 -17.84 -10.09 5.42
N ALA A 62 -19.06 -10.28 5.93
CA ALA A 62 -19.36 -10.94 7.19
C ALA A 62 -20.03 -12.31 6.96
N PHE A 63 -19.97 -13.20 7.93
CA PHE A 63 -20.64 -14.49 7.89
C PHE A 63 -21.58 -14.63 9.10
N ASP A 64 -22.90 -14.76 8.82
CA ASP A 64 -23.95 -14.79 9.84
C ASP A 64 -24.27 -16.20 10.38
N ARG A 65 -23.41 -17.20 10.11
CA ARG A 65 -23.53 -18.64 10.35
C ARG A 65 -24.33 -19.43 9.30
N GLU A 66 -25.00 -18.74 8.39
CA GLU A 66 -25.77 -19.37 7.29
C GLU A 66 -25.22 -18.94 5.92
N ARG A 67 -24.91 -17.65 5.75
CA ARG A 67 -24.52 -17.07 4.47
C ARG A 67 -23.52 -15.92 4.63
N PHE A 68 -22.87 -15.57 3.53
CA PHE A 68 -22.06 -14.37 3.43
C PHE A 68 -22.93 -13.13 3.20
N LEU A 69 -22.69 -12.11 4.01
CA LEU A 69 -23.27 -10.77 3.87
C LEU A 69 -22.17 -9.85 3.35
N VAL A 70 -22.42 -9.20 2.21
CA VAL A 70 -21.40 -8.47 1.45
C VAL A 70 -21.82 -7.02 1.25
N HIS A 71 -20.92 -6.08 1.54
CA HIS A 71 -21.05 -4.70 1.11
C HIS A 71 -19.72 -4.19 0.58
N ARG A 72 -19.75 -3.67 -0.67
CA ARG A 72 -18.58 -3.15 -1.39
C ARG A 72 -18.99 -1.87 -2.10
N ALA A 73 -18.21 -0.80 -1.97
CA ALA A 73 -18.51 0.47 -2.62
C ALA A 73 -17.23 1.30 -2.88
N ILE A 74 -17.34 2.22 -3.82
CA ILE A 74 -16.37 3.28 -4.06
C ILE A 74 -16.51 4.30 -2.94
N GLY A 75 -15.38 4.81 -2.42
CA GLY A 75 -15.31 5.81 -1.38
C GLY A 75 -14.48 5.37 -0.17
N LEU A 76 -14.23 6.31 0.72
CA LEU A 76 -13.53 6.07 1.97
C LEU A 76 -14.37 5.21 2.92
N VAL A 77 -13.73 4.48 3.82
CA VAL A 77 -14.40 3.62 4.81
C VAL A 77 -15.43 4.41 5.63
N GLY A 78 -15.09 5.65 6.04
CA GLY A 78 -16.00 6.52 6.78
C GLY A 78 -17.24 6.95 5.98
N ASP A 79 -17.12 7.11 4.66
CA ASP A 79 -18.23 7.48 3.77
C ASP A 79 -19.12 6.28 3.45
N VAL A 80 -18.51 5.11 3.28
CA VAL A 80 -19.23 3.87 2.92
C VAL A 80 -19.93 3.25 4.12
N PHE A 81 -19.26 3.20 5.28
CA PHE A 81 -19.72 2.49 6.47
C PHE A 81 -20.08 3.39 7.65
N GLY A 82 -19.82 4.71 7.55
CA GLY A 82 -20.22 5.68 8.57
C GLY A 82 -21.73 5.92 8.62
N LYS A 83 -22.19 6.60 9.67
CA LYS A 83 -23.61 6.99 9.83
C LYS A 83 -23.99 8.08 8.82
N GLY A 84 -24.60 7.71 7.69
CA GLY A 84 -25.08 8.64 6.66
C GLY A 84 -26.57 8.97 6.80
N LYS A 85 -27.00 10.14 6.27
CA LYS A 85 -28.43 10.54 6.24
C LYS A 85 -29.33 9.60 5.43
N ALA A 86 -28.76 8.80 4.54
CA ALA A 86 -29.51 7.81 3.71
C ALA A 86 -29.93 6.56 4.50
N ASP A 87 -29.35 6.30 5.67
CA ASP A 87 -29.57 5.07 6.42
C ASP A 87 -30.83 5.11 7.32
N THR A 88 -31.45 6.28 7.49
CA THR A 88 -32.60 6.46 8.39
C THR A 88 -33.95 6.01 7.79
N ALA A 89 -34.05 5.89 6.45
CA ALA A 89 -35.33 5.56 5.79
C ALA A 89 -35.59 4.05 5.68
N ALA A 90 -34.58 3.17 5.89
CA ALA A 90 -34.67 1.72 5.68
C ALA A 90 -34.33 0.87 6.92
N GLY A 91 -34.33 1.46 8.12
CA GLY A 91 -34.23 0.70 9.37
C GLY A 91 -32.90 0.06 9.67
N GLY A 92 -31.78 0.72 9.40
CA GLY A 92 -30.44 0.28 9.78
C GLY A 92 -29.38 0.64 8.73
N GLY A 93 -28.21 1.16 9.19
CA GLY A 93 -27.08 1.50 8.33
C GLY A 93 -26.50 0.28 7.59
N ARG A 94 -25.70 0.54 6.57
CA ARG A 94 -25.06 -0.52 5.75
C ARG A 94 -24.27 -1.51 6.61
N LEU A 95 -23.61 -1.02 7.64
CA LEU A 95 -22.81 -1.81 8.57
C LEU A 95 -23.69 -2.75 9.42
N GLN A 96 -24.86 -2.29 9.88
CA GLN A 96 -25.78 -3.08 10.71
C GLN A 96 -26.36 -4.30 9.99
N ARG A 97 -26.29 -4.33 8.64
CA ARG A 97 -26.70 -5.50 7.83
C ARG A 97 -25.63 -6.59 7.76
N LEU A 98 -24.40 -6.29 8.18
CA LEU A 98 -23.27 -7.22 8.13
C LEU A 98 -23.12 -7.93 9.50
N VAL A 99 -24.14 -8.66 9.89
CA VAL A 99 -24.20 -9.37 11.17
C VAL A 99 -23.32 -10.62 11.15
N GLY A 100 -22.88 -11.07 12.35
CA GLY A 100 -22.16 -12.32 12.51
C GLY A 100 -20.91 -12.22 13.40
N PRO A 101 -20.35 -13.38 13.80
CA PRO A 101 -19.19 -13.46 14.69
C PRO A 101 -17.83 -13.27 14.00
N ALA A 102 -17.83 -13.15 12.68
CA ALA A 102 -16.61 -13.04 11.88
C ALA A 102 -16.83 -12.13 10.66
N ALA A 103 -15.80 -11.39 10.29
CA ALA A 103 -15.81 -10.56 9.11
C ALA A 103 -14.39 -10.39 8.57
N ILE A 104 -14.29 -10.17 7.24
CA ILE A 104 -13.06 -9.71 6.57
C ILE A 104 -13.35 -8.46 5.77
N GLY A 105 -12.32 -7.65 5.57
CA GLY A 105 -12.44 -6.40 4.83
C GLY A 105 -11.18 -6.06 4.05
N HIS A 106 -11.36 -5.12 3.14
CA HIS A 106 -10.33 -4.65 2.22
C HIS A 106 -10.52 -3.17 1.91
N THR A 107 -9.41 -2.43 1.86
CA THR A 107 -9.35 -1.10 1.24
C THR A 107 -8.53 -1.19 -0.03
N ARG A 108 -8.96 -0.48 -1.07
CA ARG A 108 -8.36 -0.54 -2.39
C ARG A 108 -7.85 0.82 -2.84
N TYR A 109 -6.73 0.78 -3.56
CA TYR A 109 -6.29 1.80 -4.50
C TYR A 109 -6.22 1.17 -5.92
N ALA A 110 -6.39 1.96 -7.00
CA ALA A 110 -6.50 1.42 -8.36
C ALA A 110 -5.13 1.02 -8.94
N THR A 111 -4.88 -0.28 -9.10
CA THR A 111 -3.62 -0.84 -9.62
C THR A 111 -3.72 -1.43 -11.00
N SER A 112 -4.80 -2.08 -11.29
CA SER A 112 -4.96 -2.83 -12.53
C SER A 112 -6.26 -2.46 -13.23
N GLY A 113 -6.13 -2.15 -14.51
CA GLY A 113 -7.23 -1.78 -15.38
C GLY A 113 -7.31 -0.28 -15.57
N LYS A 114 -6.25 0.32 -16.15
CA LYS A 114 -6.27 1.69 -16.67
C LYS A 114 -7.29 1.80 -17.83
N GLY A 115 -8.59 1.78 -17.46
CA GLY A 115 -9.66 2.33 -18.27
C GLY A 115 -9.95 3.72 -17.71
N GLU A 116 -10.30 4.66 -18.55
CA GLU A 116 -10.82 5.97 -18.13
C GLU A 116 -12.11 5.73 -17.33
N GLY A 117 -12.04 5.88 -15.99
CA GLY A 117 -13.20 5.74 -15.11
C GLY A 117 -12.93 4.95 -13.83
N PRO A 118 -13.85 5.02 -12.83
CA PRO A 118 -13.73 4.30 -11.58
C PRO A 118 -13.74 2.80 -11.80
N ALA A 119 -13.00 2.08 -10.95
CA ALA A 119 -13.01 0.63 -10.99
C ALA A 119 -14.43 0.09 -10.83
N PRO A 120 -14.85 -0.86 -11.69
CA PRO A 120 -16.17 -1.45 -11.53
C PRO A 120 -16.29 -2.12 -10.15
N VAL A 121 -17.46 -2.04 -9.52
CA VAL A 121 -17.73 -2.62 -8.18
C VAL A 121 -17.32 -4.10 -8.08
N ARG A 122 -17.38 -4.82 -9.21
CA ARG A 122 -16.93 -6.23 -9.30
C ARG A 122 -15.43 -6.43 -9.01
N ASN A 123 -14.60 -5.36 -9.09
CA ASN A 123 -13.18 -5.38 -8.78
C ASN A 123 -12.88 -5.05 -7.31
N ILE A 124 -13.88 -4.64 -6.54
CA ILE A 124 -13.70 -4.31 -5.12
C ILE A 124 -13.70 -5.60 -4.31
N GLN A 125 -12.65 -5.79 -3.52
CA GLN A 125 -12.54 -6.93 -2.61
C GLN A 125 -13.23 -6.64 -1.25
N PRO A 126 -13.52 -7.68 -0.43
CA PRO A 126 -13.24 -9.10 -0.65
C PRO A 126 -14.06 -9.69 -1.80
N LEU A 127 -13.44 -10.59 -2.58
CA LEU A 127 -14.16 -11.43 -3.53
C LEU A 127 -14.60 -12.73 -2.83
N TRP A 128 -15.61 -13.41 -3.38
CA TRP A 128 -16.07 -14.68 -2.83
C TRP A 128 -16.50 -15.65 -3.93
N THR A 129 -16.47 -16.94 -3.61
CA THR A 129 -16.93 -18.01 -4.49
C THR A 129 -17.56 -19.13 -3.66
N ASP A 130 -18.48 -19.85 -4.25
CA ASP A 130 -18.95 -21.11 -3.70
C ASP A 130 -17.96 -22.23 -4.04
N LEU A 131 -17.72 -23.10 -3.08
CA LEU A 131 -16.78 -24.22 -3.17
C LEU A 131 -17.50 -25.56 -2.89
N ASP A 132 -18.60 -25.81 -3.59
CA ASP A 132 -19.38 -27.05 -3.48
C ASP A 132 -19.51 -27.58 -2.02
N GLU A 133 -18.97 -28.79 -1.74
CA GLU A 133 -19.09 -29.46 -0.44
C GLU A 133 -18.43 -28.69 0.73
N THR A 134 -17.50 -27.78 0.48
CA THR A 134 -16.80 -27.01 1.52
C THR A 134 -17.49 -25.70 1.89
N GLY A 135 -18.54 -25.33 1.15
CA GLY A 135 -19.26 -24.07 1.30
C GLY A 135 -18.50 -22.89 0.68
N GLY A 136 -19.02 -21.68 0.89
CA GLY A 136 -18.43 -20.46 0.34
C GLY A 136 -17.09 -20.08 0.99
N PHE A 137 -16.27 -19.34 0.22
CA PHE A 137 -15.02 -18.74 0.68
C PHE A 137 -14.89 -17.31 0.16
N ALA A 138 -14.66 -16.36 1.07
CA ALA A 138 -14.36 -14.98 0.76
C ALA A 138 -12.89 -14.70 0.99
N LEU A 139 -12.27 -13.85 0.13
CA LEU A 139 -10.84 -13.58 0.13
C LEU A 139 -10.55 -12.11 -0.13
N ALA A 140 -9.68 -11.53 0.72
CA ALA A 140 -9.07 -10.23 0.57
C ALA A 140 -7.55 -10.41 0.39
N HIS A 141 -6.97 -9.67 -0.56
CA HIS A 141 -5.58 -9.80 -0.97
C HIS A 141 -4.92 -8.42 -1.06
N ASN A 142 -3.79 -8.26 -0.38
CA ASN A 142 -2.84 -7.16 -0.55
C ASN A 142 -1.58 -7.70 -1.23
N GLY A 143 -1.27 -7.18 -2.40
CA GLY A 143 -0.13 -7.59 -3.22
C GLY A 143 -0.46 -7.62 -4.71
N ASN A 144 0.36 -8.33 -5.48
CA ASN A 144 0.15 -8.52 -6.91
C ASN A 144 0.81 -9.81 -7.41
N LEU A 145 0.09 -10.56 -8.23
CA LEU A 145 0.58 -11.80 -8.85
C LEU A 145 1.27 -11.49 -10.17
N THR A 146 2.49 -11.94 -10.32
CA THR A 146 3.31 -11.71 -11.52
C THR A 146 3.06 -12.70 -12.66
N ASN A 147 2.20 -13.70 -12.42
CA ASN A 147 1.76 -14.69 -13.43
C ASN A 147 0.24 -14.72 -13.64
N ALA A 148 -0.48 -13.70 -13.16
CA ALA A 148 -1.94 -13.68 -13.23
C ALA A 148 -2.49 -13.73 -14.65
N ASN A 149 -1.87 -13.03 -15.60
CA ASN A 149 -2.32 -12.99 -16.99
C ASN A 149 -2.09 -14.34 -17.71
N VAL A 150 -0.96 -14.98 -17.45
CA VAL A 150 -0.66 -16.33 -17.97
C VAL A 150 -1.67 -17.34 -17.44
N LEU A 151 -1.96 -17.31 -16.12
CA LEU A 151 -2.97 -18.18 -15.52
C LEU A 151 -4.37 -17.89 -16.05
N LYS A 152 -4.77 -16.62 -16.18
CA LYS A 152 -6.05 -16.24 -16.78
C LYS A 152 -6.19 -16.75 -18.22
N ALA A 153 -5.14 -16.63 -19.02
CA ALA A 153 -5.13 -17.14 -20.39
C ALA A 153 -5.34 -18.65 -20.44
N LYS A 154 -4.63 -19.41 -19.60
CA LYS A 154 -4.80 -20.86 -19.45
C LYS A 154 -6.24 -21.22 -19.05
N LEU A 155 -6.74 -20.61 -17.99
CA LEU A 155 -8.09 -20.90 -17.46
C LEU A 155 -9.21 -20.51 -18.46
N ARG A 156 -9.02 -19.43 -19.24
CA ARG A 156 -9.93 -19.08 -20.35
C ARG A 156 -9.92 -20.14 -21.44
N GLY A 157 -8.76 -20.68 -21.81
CA GLY A 157 -8.65 -21.80 -22.76
C GLY A 157 -9.37 -23.06 -22.28
N GLU A 158 -9.55 -23.21 -20.97
CA GLU A 158 -10.31 -24.30 -20.34
C GLU A 158 -11.79 -23.94 -20.11
N GLY A 159 -12.29 -22.84 -20.72
CA GLY A 159 -13.69 -22.43 -20.71
C GLY A 159 -14.10 -21.51 -19.55
N ARG A 160 -13.15 -21.02 -18.72
CA ARG A 160 -13.47 -20.11 -17.61
C ARG A 160 -13.79 -18.69 -18.12
N ARG A 161 -14.79 -18.06 -17.50
CA ARG A 161 -15.14 -16.65 -17.68
C ARG A 161 -14.88 -15.90 -16.39
N PHE A 162 -13.94 -14.96 -16.40
CA PHE A 162 -13.66 -14.06 -15.28
C PHE A 162 -14.69 -12.93 -15.23
N GLN A 163 -15.15 -12.62 -14.02
CA GLN A 163 -16.09 -11.53 -13.78
C GLN A 163 -15.39 -10.20 -13.50
N SER A 164 -14.16 -10.27 -13.00
CA SER A 164 -13.33 -9.11 -12.64
C SER A 164 -12.01 -9.08 -13.43
N THR A 165 -11.30 -7.97 -13.33
CA THR A 165 -9.96 -7.84 -13.90
C THR A 165 -8.85 -8.08 -12.86
N VAL A 166 -9.19 -8.18 -11.56
CA VAL A 166 -8.20 -8.35 -10.50
C VAL A 166 -7.60 -9.77 -10.49
N ASP A 167 -6.36 -9.86 -10.07
CA ASP A 167 -5.59 -11.09 -9.97
C ASP A 167 -6.14 -12.05 -8.90
N THR A 168 -6.72 -11.51 -7.84
CA THR A 168 -7.35 -12.26 -6.73
C THR A 168 -8.40 -13.28 -7.19
N GLU A 169 -9.13 -12.99 -8.28
CA GLU A 169 -10.11 -13.92 -8.84
C GLU A 169 -9.45 -15.21 -9.36
N VAL A 170 -8.18 -15.14 -9.78
CA VAL A 170 -7.43 -16.32 -10.22
C VAL A 170 -7.25 -17.30 -9.06
N ILE A 171 -6.93 -16.81 -7.85
CA ILE A 171 -6.77 -17.65 -6.66
C ILE A 171 -8.08 -18.39 -6.36
N LEU A 172 -9.20 -17.68 -6.34
CA LEU A 172 -10.52 -18.27 -6.09
C LEU A 172 -10.92 -19.31 -7.14
N ASP A 173 -10.59 -19.05 -8.41
CA ASP A 173 -10.88 -19.98 -9.49
C ASP A 173 -10.03 -21.26 -9.41
N LEU A 174 -8.74 -21.13 -9.08
CA LEU A 174 -7.86 -22.26 -8.82
C LEU A 174 -8.34 -23.08 -7.63
N MET A 175 -8.78 -22.44 -6.54
CA MET A 175 -9.37 -23.13 -5.39
C MET A 175 -10.64 -23.91 -5.76
N ALA A 176 -11.53 -23.32 -6.56
CA ALA A 176 -12.76 -23.98 -6.98
C ALA A 176 -12.50 -25.23 -7.84
N ARG A 177 -11.36 -25.27 -8.53
CA ARG A 177 -10.96 -26.39 -9.41
C ARG A 177 -10.07 -27.43 -8.72
N SER A 178 -9.57 -27.12 -7.52
CA SER A 178 -8.74 -28.05 -6.76
C SER A 178 -9.50 -29.32 -6.43
N ARG A 179 -8.84 -30.47 -6.55
CA ARG A 179 -9.37 -31.78 -6.21
C ARG A 179 -9.25 -32.10 -4.72
N GLU A 180 -8.63 -31.21 -3.96
CA GLU A 180 -8.49 -31.33 -2.52
C GLU A 180 -9.87 -31.21 -1.83
N ARG A 181 -10.06 -32.01 -0.78
CA ARG A 181 -11.33 -32.01 -0.04
C ARG A 181 -11.40 -30.95 1.05
N ARG A 182 -10.25 -30.63 1.66
CA ARG A 182 -10.18 -29.66 2.78
C ARG A 182 -9.96 -28.25 2.23
N LEU A 183 -10.65 -27.27 2.80
CA LEU A 183 -10.55 -25.87 2.39
C LEU A 183 -9.10 -25.34 2.39
N ALA A 184 -8.35 -25.58 3.49
CA ALA A 184 -6.96 -25.15 3.58
C ALA A 184 -6.08 -25.80 2.50
N SER A 185 -6.30 -27.09 2.20
CA SER A 185 -5.58 -27.79 1.13
C SER A 185 -5.91 -27.23 -0.25
N ARG A 186 -7.16 -26.84 -0.51
CA ARG A 186 -7.55 -26.16 -1.77
C ARG A 186 -6.83 -24.83 -1.94
N LEU A 187 -6.73 -24.05 -0.86
CA LEU A 187 -6.02 -22.78 -0.88
C LEU A 187 -4.51 -22.99 -1.11
N ILE A 188 -3.90 -23.97 -0.44
CA ILE A 188 -2.48 -24.34 -0.65
C ILE A 188 -2.24 -24.78 -2.10
N ASP A 189 -3.11 -25.63 -2.65
CA ASP A 189 -3.02 -26.08 -4.06
C ASP A 189 -3.11 -24.90 -5.04
N ALA A 190 -4.01 -23.95 -4.80
CA ALA A 190 -4.12 -22.73 -5.59
C ALA A 190 -2.87 -21.85 -5.46
N LEU A 191 -2.37 -21.64 -4.24
CA LEU A 191 -1.22 -20.76 -3.98
C LEU A 191 0.11 -21.35 -4.46
N ASN A 192 0.24 -22.67 -4.59
CA ASN A 192 1.39 -23.30 -5.22
C ASN A 192 1.48 -23.06 -6.75
N GLN A 193 0.40 -22.58 -7.38
CA GLN A 193 0.37 -22.27 -8.82
C GLN A 193 0.59 -20.79 -9.11
N VAL A 194 0.46 -19.91 -8.12
CA VAL A 194 0.66 -18.47 -8.30
C VAL A 194 2.09 -18.06 -7.97
N VAL A 195 2.55 -17.02 -8.64
CA VAL A 195 3.84 -16.37 -8.40
C VAL A 195 3.59 -14.89 -8.18
N GLY A 196 4.21 -14.33 -7.15
CA GLY A 196 4.05 -12.90 -6.83
C GLY A 196 4.10 -12.63 -5.34
N ALA A 197 3.76 -11.39 -4.97
CA ALA A 197 3.65 -10.96 -3.59
C ALA A 197 2.19 -11.02 -3.13
N TYR A 198 1.93 -11.61 -1.96
CA TYR A 198 0.59 -11.64 -1.40
C TYR A 198 0.56 -11.73 0.12
N SER A 199 -0.29 -10.89 0.72
CA SER A 199 -0.80 -11.05 2.08
C SER A 199 -2.32 -11.21 1.99
N ILE A 200 -2.80 -12.36 2.38
CA ILE A 200 -4.17 -12.82 2.16
C ILE A 200 -4.89 -12.99 3.48
N VAL A 201 -6.15 -12.54 3.53
CA VAL A 201 -7.10 -12.87 4.59
C VAL A 201 -8.33 -13.51 3.96
N GLY A 202 -8.64 -14.72 4.37
CA GLY A 202 -9.77 -15.50 3.86
C GLY A 202 -10.76 -15.89 4.95
N LEU A 203 -12.03 -15.89 4.62
CA LEU A 203 -13.14 -16.24 5.52
C LEU A 203 -14.01 -17.33 4.91
N SER A 204 -14.24 -18.38 5.69
CA SER A 204 -15.26 -19.39 5.41
C SER A 204 -16.28 -19.45 6.54
N ALA A 205 -17.28 -20.31 6.39
CA ALA A 205 -18.27 -20.57 7.44
C ALA A 205 -17.65 -20.98 8.79
N LYS A 206 -16.45 -21.58 8.80
CA LYS A 206 -15.85 -22.20 9.98
C LYS A 206 -14.45 -21.71 10.30
N LYS A 207 -13.83 -20.86 9.46
CA LYS A 207 -12.41 -20.52 9.58
C LYS A 207 -12.10 -19.12 9.09
N LEU A 208 -11.22 -18.43 9.81
CA LEU A 208 -10.44 -17.30 9.32
C LEU A 208 -9.04 -17.82 8.97
N ILE A 209 -8.54 -17.46 7.79
CA ILE A 209 -7.24 -17.92 7.31
C ILE A 209 -6.41 -16.69 6.94
N GLY A 210 -5.16 -16.64 7.42
CA GLY A 210 -4.16 -15.67 6.99
C GLY A 210 -3.04 -16.39 6.27
N VAL A 211 -2.57 -15.85 5.15
CA VAL A 211 -1.44 -16.42 4.40
C VAL A 211 -0.53 -15.31 3.93
N ARG A 212 0.77 -15.51 4.09
CA ARG A 212 1.79 -14.61 3.58
C ARG A 212 2.65 -15.32 2.54
N ASP A 213 3.03 -14.62 1.47
CA ASP A 213 3.85 -15.20 0.40
C ASP A 213 5.19 -15.74 0.94
N PRO A 214 5.84 -16.70 0.25
CA PRO A 214 7.08 -17.32 0.72
C PRO A 214 8.24 -16.35 0.95
N SER A 215 8.25 -15.20 0.26
CA SER A 215 9.26 -14.16 0.43
C SER A 215 8.86 -13.10 1.47
N GLY A 216 7.57 -13.04 1.85
CA GLY A 216 7.05 -12.10 2.83
C GLY A 216 7.15 -10.64 2.39
N VAL A 217 6.81 -10.35 1.12
CA VAL A 217 6.99 -9.02 0.55
C VAL A 217 6.09 -7.99 1.23
N ARG A 218 4.81 -8.33 1.47
CA ARG A 218 3.86 -7.43 2.13
C ARG A 218 3.67 -7.80 3.60
N PRO A 219 3.38 -6.83 4.48
CA PRO A 219 3.18 -7.11 5.90
C PRO A 219 1.86 -7.84 6.16
N LEU A 220 1.85 -8.66 7.21
CA LEU A 220 0.64 -9.28 7.76
C LEU A 220 0.89 -9.61 9.23
N VAL A 221 0.02 -9.14 10.12
CA VAL A 221 0.17 -9.28 11.57
C VAL A 221 -1.02 -10.01 12.20
N LEU A 222 -0.75 -10.67 13.30
CA LEU A 222 -1.72 -11.37 14.14
C LEU A 222 -1.94 -10.59 15.43
N GLY A 223 -3.20 -10.38 15.79
CA GLY A 223 -3.62 -9.71 17.02
C GLY A 223 -4.71 -10.46 17.76
N ARG A 224 -4.95 -10.04 19.00
CA ARG A 224 -5.96 -10.59 19.91
C ARG A 224 -6.82 -9.48 20.49
N LEU A 225 -8.14 -9.63 20.40
CA LEU A 225 -9.12 -8.74 21.03
C LEU A 225 -10.05 -9.59 21.88
N ASP A 226 -9.91 -9.54 23.20
CA ASP A 226 -10.60 -10.44 24.13
C ASP A 226 -10.41 -11.92 23.69
N ASN A 227 -11.52 -12.61 23.37
CA ASN A 227 -11.51 -13.96 22.84
C ASN A 227 -11.40 -14.04 21.31
N ALA A 228 -11.48 -12.92 20.61
CA ALA A 228 -11.40 -12.88 19.16
C ALA A 228 -9.96 -12.76 18.64
N TRP A 229 -9.70 -13.36 17.48
CA TRP A 229 -8.46 -13.23 16.74
C TRP A 229 -8.60 -12.21 15.60
N ILE A 230 -7.53 -11.46 15.37
CA ILE A 230 -7.44 -10.48 14.27
C ILE A 230 -6.24 -10.79 13.41
N ILE A 231 -6.41 -10.67 12.08
CA ILE A 231 -5.35 -10.68 11.09
C ILE A 231 -5.47 -9.38 10.27
N CYS A 232 -4.40 -8.60 10.19
CA CYS A 232 -4.44 -7.34 9.44
C CYS A 232 -3.07 -6.95 8.86
N SER A 233 -3.06 -5.93 8.01
CA SER A 233 -1.84 -5.48 7.33
C SER A 233 -0.84 -4.81 8.27
N GLU A 234 -1.30 -4.00 9.26
CA GLU A 234 -0.43 -3.24 10.17
C GLU A 234 -0.96 -3.20 11.59
N THR A 235 -0.04 -3.00 12.56
CA THR A 235 -0.39 -2.92 14.00
C THR A 235 -1.23 -1.70 14.36
N CYS A 236 -1.13 -0.59 13.62
CA CYS A 236 -1.98 0.58 13.85
C CYS A 236 -3.49 0.27 13.77
N ALA A 237 -3.87 -0.78 13.03
CA ALA A 237 -5.25 -1.26 12.98
C ALA A 237 -5.63 -2.02 14.27
N LEU A 238 -4.69 -2.70 14.90
CA LEU A 238 -4.90 -3.34 16.21
C LEU A 238 -5.11 -2.30 17.29
N ASP A 239 -4.28 -1.25 17.32
CA ASP A 239 -4.35 -0.18 18.30
C ASP A 239 -5.71 0.52 18.27
N ILE A 240 -6.24 0.83 17.08
CA ILE A 240 -7.51 1.56 16.96
C ILE A 240 -8.72 0.73 17.41
N VAL A 241 -8.65 -0.59 17.27
CA VAL A 241 -9.72 -1.49 17.75
C VAL A 241 -9.51 -1.97 19.19
N GLY A 242 -8.42 -1.56 19.85
CA GLY A 242 -8.08 -1.96 21.21
C GLY A 242 -7.57 -3.40 21.31
N ALA A 243 -7.02 -3.96 20.24
CA ALA A 243 -6.47 -5.32 20.23
C ALA A 243 -4.98 -5.32 20.60
N THR A 244 -4.53 -6.43 21.16
CA THR A 244 -3.12 -6.66 21.48
C THR A 244 -2.40 -7.30 20.30
N TYR A 245 -1.26 -6.76 19.90
CA TYR A 245 -0.35 -7.38 18.94
C TYR A 245 0.21 -8.69 19.50
N VAL A 246 0.16 -9.75 18.73
CA VAL A 246 0.71 -11.06 19.09
C VAL A 246 2.07 -11.27 18.42
N ARG A 247 2.12 -11.19 17.08
CA ARG A 247 3.32 -11.31 16.26
C ARG A 247 3.04 -11.00 14.79
N ASP A 248 4.10 -10.84 14.02
CA ASP A 248 4.02 -10.92 12.56
C ASP A 248 3.66 -12.35 12.12
N ILE A 249 3.01 -12.49 10.96
CA ILE A 249 2.88 -13.76 10.26
C ILE A 249 4.11 -13.92 9.37
N ASP A 250 4.86 -15.01 9.57
CA ASP A 250 6.14 -15.22 8.91
C ASP A 250 6.01 -15.40 7.38
N PRO A 251 7.07 -15.12 6.61
CA PRO A 251 7.13 -15.49 5.20
C PRO A 251 6.82 -16.97 4.96
N GLY A 252 5.91 -17.26 4.03
CA GLY A 252 5.45 -18.62 3.72
C GLY A 252 4.56 -19.28 4.76
N GLU A 253 4.13 -18.54 5.77
CA GLU A 253 3.25 -19.05 6.82
C GLU A 253 1.77 -18.93 6.43
N MET A 254 1.01 -19.95 6.79
CA MET A 254 -0.44 -19.97 6.81
C MET A 254 -0.93 -20.14 8.26
N VAL A 255 -1.73 -19.22 8.74
CA VAL A 255 -2.46 -19.33 10.00
C VAL A 255 -3.92 -19.67 9.72
N VAL A 256 -4.47 -20.59 10.48
CA VAL A 256 -5.87 -21.02 10.42
C VAL A 256 -6.48 -20.88 11.81
N ILE A 257 -7.55 -20.15 11.90
CA ILE A 257 -8.27 -19.87 13.13
C ILE A 257 -9.68 -20.41 13.00
N ASP A 258 -10.06 -21.29 13.89
CA ASP A 258 -11.41 -21.87 13.98
C ASP A 258 -11.86 -21.99 15.46
N GLN A 259 -12.91 -22.77 15.71
CA GLN A 259 -13.42 -23.00 17.07
C GLN A 259 -12.41 -23.69 18.02
N ASP A 260 -11.44 -24.43 17.46
CA ASP A 260 -10.42 -25.14 18.22
C ASP A 260 -9.19 -24.24 18.49
N GLY A 261 -9.20 -23.00 17.95
CA GLY A 261 -8.18 -21.97 18.16
C GLY A 261 -7.27 -21.74 16.96
N LEU A 262 -6.06 -21.25 17.23
CA LEU A 262 -5.04 -20.90 16.22
C LEU A 262 -4.19 -22.12 15.87
N GLN A 263 -4.08 -22.42 14.60
CA GLN A 263 -3.16 -23.39 14.02
C GLN A 263 -2.24 -22.73 13.01
N THR A 264 -1.00 -23.20 12.91
CA THR A 264 0.04 -22.63 12.06
C THR A 264 0.62 -23.70 11.15
N PHE A 265 0.82 -23.36 9.88
CA PHE A 265 1.36 -24.23 8.85
C PHE A 265 2.42 -23.51 8.02
N ARG A 266 3.39 -24.25 7.48
CA ARG A 266 4.38 -23.77 6.51
C ARG A 266 4.30 -24.65 5.26
N PRO A 267 3.25 -24.46 4.42
CA PRO A 267 2.95 -25.38 3.32
C PRO A 267 3.77 -25.11 2.05
N PHE A 268 4.52 -24.03 1.98
CA PHE A 268 5.25 -23.63 0.78
C PHE A 268 6.73 -23.95 0.90
N ALA A 269 7.39 -24.14 -0.24
CA ALA A 269 8.84 -24.25 -0.29
C ALA A 269 9.48 -22.97 0.31
N PRO A 270 10.52 -23.11 1.16
CA PRO A 270 11.21 -21.97 1.71
C PRO A 270 11.78 -21.07 0.60
N ALA A 271 11.59 -19.75 0.72
CA ALA A 271 12.20 -18.76 -0.15
C ALA A 271 13.00 -17.76 0.71
N PRO A 272 13.98 -17.06 0.13
CA PRO A 272 14.65 -15.97 0.82
C PRO A 272 13.65 -14.88 1.18
N ARG A 273 13.75 -14.35 2.42
CA ARG A 273 12.94 -13.19 2.85
C ARG A 273 13.22 -12.00 1.94
N ARG A 274 12.17 -11.25 1.58
CA ARG A 274 12.23 -10.08 0.68
C ARG A 274 11.17 -9.05 1.06
N PHE A 275 11.20 -8.60 2.32
CA PHE A 275 10.26 -7.61 2.80
C PHE A 275 10.42 -6.29 2.04
N CYS A 276 9.32 -5.65 1.64
CA CYS A 276 9.35 -4.39 0.91
C CYS A 276 9.96 -3.27 1.78
N ILE A 277 11.16 -2.79 1.45
CA ILE A 277 11.83 -1.75 2.25
C ILE A 277 11.10 -0.41 2.19
N PHE A 278 10.30 -0.17 1.14
CA PHE A 278 9.50 1.04 0.98
C PHE A 278 8.39 1.17 2.03
N GLU A 279 8.03 0.08 2.71
CA GLU A 279 7.13 0.11 3.87
C GLU A 279 7.69 1.02 4.98
N TYR A 280 9.00 0.97 5.24
CA TYR A 280 9.64 1.86 6.20
C TYR A 280 9.79 3.29 5.69
N ILE A 281 9.97 3.49 4.39
CA ILE A 281 10.17 4.81 3.81
C ILE A 281 8.86 5.59 3.80
N TYR A 282 7.76 4.98 3.32
CA TYR A 282 6.52 5.69 3.06
C TYR A 282 5.25 4.94 3.49
N PHE A 283 5.04 3.67 3.08
CA PHE A 283 3.72 3.06 3.13
C PHE A 283 3.17 2.82 4.53
N SER A 284 3.93 2.17 5.40
CA SER A 284 3.45 1.89 6.75
C SER A 284 3.29 3.17 7.57
N ARG A 285 2.27 3.23 8.41
CA ARG A 285 2.10 4.38 9.32
C ARG A 285 3.26 4.49 10.29
N PRO A 286 3.68 5.71 10.66
CA PRO A 286 4.79 5.91 11.59
C PRO A 286 4.60 5.23 12.95
N ASP A 287 3.35 5.13 13.42
CA ASP A 287 2.98 4.48 14.68
C ASP A 287 2.89 2.95 14.58
N SER A 288 3.05 2.37 13.40
CA SER A 288 3.07 0.91 13.22
C SER A 288 4.40 0.28 13.67
N PHE A 289 4.27 -0.97 14.14
CA PHE A 289 5.38 -1.89 14.37
C PHE A 289 5.31 -3.00 13.33
N VAL A 290 6.35 -3.16 12.52
CA VAL A 290 6.37 -4.05 11.37
C VAL A 290 7.72 -4.75 11.30
N GLU A 291 7.73 -6.07 11.12
CA GLU A 291 8.95 -6.88 11.00
C GLU A 291 9.97 -6.65 12.13
N GLY A 292 9.48 -6.48 13.34
CA GLY A 292 10.33 -6.26 14.51
C GLY A 292 10.80 -4.83 14.73
N HIS A 293 10.35 -3.86 13.92
CA HIS A 293 10.80 -2.46 14.00
C HIS A 293 9.64 -1.47 14.10
N ASN A 294 9.84 -0.41 14.89
CA ASN A 294 8.95 0.75 14.87
C ASN A 294 9.26 1.61 13.64
N VAL A 295 8.27 1.86 12.81
CA VAL A 295 8.41 2.59 11.54
C VAL A 295 8.93 4.02 11.75
N TYR A 296 8.44 4.72 12.78
CA TYR A 296 8.92 6.07 13.11
C TYR A 296 10.42 6.10 13.44
N ALA A 297 10.88 5.13 14.24
CA ALA A 297 12.29 5.03 14.61
C ALA A 297 13.19 4.76 13.39
N ILE A 298 12.75 3.90 12.48
CA ILE A 298 13.48 3.64 11.22
C ILE A 298 13.51 4.91 10.35
N ARG A 299 12.42 5.65 10.20
CA ARG A 299 12.42 6.92 9.44
C ARG A 299 13.36 7.95 10.04
N GLN A 300 13.45 8.02 11.37
CA GLN A 300 14.46 8.88 12.01
C GLN A 300 15.88 8.38 11.72
N ALA A 301 16.13 7.05 11.75
CA ALA A 301 17.43 6.49 11.40
C ALA A 301 17.81 6.82 9.95
N ILE A 302 16.87 6.70 9.01
CA ILE A 302 17.01 7.14 7.61
C ILE A 302 17.46 8.61 7.55
N GLY A 303 16.83 9.49 8.30
CA GLY A 303 17.22 10.91 8.37
C GLY A 303 18.63 11.14 8.93
N ARG A 304 19.04 10.36 9.94
CA ARG A 304 20.40 10.42 10.48
C ARG A 304 21.44 9.96 9.44
N GLU A 305 21.17 8.85 8.75
CA GLU A 305 22.05 8.36 7.69
C GLU A 305 22.19 9.39 6.56
N LEU A 306 21.09 9.99 6.14
CA LEU A 306 21.08 11.05 5.13
C LEU A 306 21.95 12.26 5.54
N ALA A 307 21.95 12.63 6.83
CA ALA A 307 22.81 13.70 7.35
C ALA A 307 24.28 13.28 7.48
N MET A 308 24.56 11.99 7.72
CA MET A 308 25.95 11.48 7.75
C MET A 308 26.57 11.41 6.35
N GLU A 309 25.78 11.10 5.33
CA GLU A 309 26.29 11.04 3.95
C GLU A 309 26.64 12.42 3.40
N GLU A 310 25.88 13.46 3.76
CA GLU A 310 26.17 14.82 3.34
C GLU A 310 25.54 15.86 4.28
N THR A 311 26.36 16.73 4.85
CA THR A 311 25.90 17.92 5.57
C THR A 311 26.02 19.17 4.71
N HIS A 312 25.03 20.06 4.80
CA HIS A 312 25.03 21.36 4.12
C HIS A 312 24.88 22.51 5.13
N LYS A 313 25.56 23.63 4.90
CA LYS A 313 25.45 24.81 5.78
C LYS A 313 24.17 25.57 5.43
N VAL A 314 23.09 25.27 6.15
CA VAL A 314 21.78 25.92 6.04
C VAL A 314 21.34 26.49 7.37
N ASP A 315 20.31 27.31 7.38
CA ASP A 315 19.82 27.97 8.58
C ASP A 315 18.76 27.12 9.30
N MET A 316 18.08 26.20 8.58
CA MET A 316 17.05 25.32 9.13
C MET A 316 16.79 24.11 8.26
N VAL A 317 16.31 23.03 8.90
CA VAL A 317 15.76 21.81 8.28
C VAL A 317 14.25 21.88 8.36
N ILE A 318 13.57 21.70 7.23
CA ILE A 318 12.11 21.78 7.11
C ILE A 318 11.59 20.46 6.53
N PRO A 319 10.65 19.78 7.18
CA PRO A 319 10.01 18.60 6.61
C PRO A 319 9.01 18.95 5.51
N ILE A 320 8.89 18.09 4.49
CA ILE A 320 7.69 18.05 3.68
C ILE A 320 6.64 17.21 4.44
N PRO A 321 5.55 17.81 4.93
CA PRO A 321 4.60 17.10 5.76
C PRO A 321 3.69 16.17 4.94
N ASP A 322 3.26 15.00 5.49
CA ASP A 322 3.57 14.51 6.84
C ASP A 322 4.73 13.49 6.79
N SER A 323 4.95 12.86 5.63
CA SER A 323 5.85 11.71 5.42
C SER A 323 7.33 12.02 5.68
N GLY A 324 7.81 13.17 5.27
CA GLY A 324 9.19 13.61 5.49
C GLY A 324 9.52 14.00 6.94
N THR A 325 8.49 14.16 7.81
CA THR A 325 8.71 14.70 9.16
C THR A 325 9.65 13.87 10.03
N PRO A 326 9.51 12.54 10.18
CA PRO A 326 10.42 11.77 11.03
C PRO A 326 11.87 11.79 10.51
N ALA A 327 12.05 11.74 9.18
CA ALA A 327 13.38 11.81 8.56
C ALA A 327 14.03 13.19 8.78
N ALA A 328 13.26 14.28 8.64
CA ALA A 328 13.75 15.64 8.92
C ALA A 328 14.17 15.81 10.38
N ILE A 329 13.45 15.22 11.33
CA ILE A 329 13.84 15.20 12.75
C ILE A 329 15.17 14.46 12.92
N GLY A 330 15.31 13.27 12.32
CA GLY A 330 16.56 12.50 12.37
C GLY A 330 17.74 13.26 11.75
N TYR A 331 17.53 13.90 10.61
CA TYR A 331 18.52 14.74 9.94
C TYR A 331 18.95 15.92 10.83
N ALA A 332 18.00 16.65 11.40
CA ALA A 332 18.28 17.79 12.26
C ALA A 332 19.06 17.39 13.53
N GLN A 333 18.67 16.27 14.16
CA GLN A 333 19.37 15.73 15.34
C GLN A 333 20.81 15.37 15.01
N GLN A 334 21.07 14.75 13.87
CA GLN A 334 22.42 14.32 13.47
C GLN A 334 23.30 15.47 13.02
N SER A 335 22.74 16.42 12.26
CA SER A 335 23.49 17.56 11.72
C SER A 335 23.67 18.72 12.69
N GLY A 336 22.86 18.78 13.77
CA GLY A 336 22.81 19.92 14.70
C GLY A 336 22.13 21.17 14.13
N ILE A 337 21.53 21.09 12.94
CA ILE A 337 20.81 22.21 12.30
C ILE A 337 19.41 22.32 12.90
N PRO A 338 18.91 23.54 13.23
CA PRO A 338 17.57 23.72 13.77
C PRO A 338 16.47 23.09 12.90
N PHE A 339 15.55 22.37 13.52
CA PHE A 339 14.33 21.84 12.88
C PHE A 339 13.20 22.85 13.00
N GLU A 340 12.51 23.14 11.89
CA GLU A 340 11.41 24.11 11.84
C GLU A 340 10.22 23.61 11.02
N LEU A 341 9.00 23.75 11.53
CA LEU A 341 7.77 23.43 10.83
C LEU A 341 7.29 24.65 9.99
N ALA A 342 8.06 24.99 8.97
CA ALA A 342 7.74 26.13 8.09
C ALA A 342 6.77 25.80 6.94
N VAL A 343 6.35 24.54 6.79
CA VAL A 343 5.29 24.12 5.90
C VAL A 343 4.13 23.56 6.71
N THR A 344 2.93 24.08 6.46
CA THR A 344 1.71 23.60 7.11
C THR A 344 0.82 22.89 6.10
N ARG A 345 0.33 21.70 6.47
CA ARG A 345 -0.67 20.96 5.69
C ARG A 345 -2.08 21.35 6.11
N SER A 346 -2.95 21.68 5.15
CA SER A 346 -4.35 21.95 5.41
C SER A 346 -5.11 20.66 5.71
N GLN A 347 -5.75 20.59 6.88
CA GLN A 347 -6.57 19.46 7.30
C GLN A 347 -7.94 19.41 6.59
N LEU A 348 -8.37 20.52 5.96
CA LEU A 348 -9.70 20.67 5.35
C LEU A 348 -9.71 20.41 3.84
N SER A 349 -8.61 19.95 3.25
CA SER A 349 -8.46 19.77 1.81
C SER A 349 -9.36 18.69 1.18
N GLY A 350 -10.19 17.99 1.96
CA GLY A 350 -11.13 16.97 1.49
C GLY A 350 -12.57 17.44 1.22
N ARG A 351 -12.91 18.72 1.53
CA ARG A 351 -14.23 19.27 1.20
C ARG A 351 -14.07 20.37 0.15
N SER A 352 -14.38 20.05 -1.10
CA SER A 352 -14.47 21.03 -2.18
C SER A 352 -15.68 21.94 -1.89
N PHE A 353 -15.42 23.19 -1.51
CA PHE A 353 -16.46 24.21 -1.34
C PHE A 353 -16.79 24.93 -2.66
N ILE A 354 -15.95 24.75 -3.66
CA ILE A 354 -16.11 25.34 -5.00
C ILE A 354 -15.53 24.33 -5.98
N GLU A 355 -16.33 23.83 -6.90
CA GLU A 355 -15.87 23.11 -8.09
C GLU A 355 -15.65 24.12 -9.22
N PRO A 356 -14.42 24.50 -9.56
CA PRO A 356 -14.13 25.09 -10.85
C PRO A 356 -13.78 23.95 -11.81
N ASP A 357 -14.36 23.95 -12.97
CA ASP A 357 -14.30 22.93 -14.04
C ASP A 357 -12.90 22.54 -14.55
N GLN A 358 -11.83 23.15 -14.10
CA GLN A 358 -10.43 22.77 -14.37
C GLN A 358 -9.50 23.33 -13.30
N GLU A 359 -9.32 22.62 -12.19
CA GLU A 359 -8.32 23.01 -11.21
C GLU A 359 -6.92 22.61 -11.67
N SER A 360 -6.00 23.58 -11.76
CA SER A 360 -4.62 23.28 -12.09
C SER A 360 -3.95 22.49 -10.96
N ARG A 361 -3.00 21.58 -11.28
CA ARG A 361 -2.21 20.82 -10.28
C ARG A 361 -1.54 21.75 -9.26
N GLU A 362 -1.17 22.95 -9.68
CA GLU A 362 -0.57 23.96 -8.80
C GLU A 362 -1.57 24.42 -7.71
N GLN A 363 -2.83 24.64 -8.06
CA GLN A 363 -3.87 25.04 -7.12
C GLN A 363 -4.15 23.91 -6.10
N VAL A 364 -4.16 22.66 -6.53
CA VAL A 364 -4.32 21.50 -5.62
C VAL A 364 -3.21 21.45 -4.57
N VAL A 365 -1.94 21.61 -4.99
CA VAL A 365 -0.79 21.62 -4.06
C VAL A 365 -0.88 22.83 -3.12
N ARG A 366 -1.18 24.02 -3.63
CA ARG A 366 -1.31 25.26 -2.83
C ARG A 366 -2.46 25.20 -1.81
N ARG A 367 -3.52 24.45 -2.09
CA ARG A 367 -4.59 24.19 -1.09
C ARG A 367 -4.15 23.23 0.00
N LYS A 368 -3.31 22.25 -0.35
CA LYS A 368 -2.83 21.25 0.61
C LYS A 368 -1.69 21.76 1.49
N LEU A 369 -0.78 22.56 0.94
CA LEU A 369 0.45 22.99 1.58
C LEU A 369 0.59 24.51 1.58
N ASN A 370 1.03 25.08 2.69
CA ASN A 370 1.32 26.51 2.80
C ASN A 370 2.67 26.75 3.47
N VAL A 371 3.47 27.68 2.92
CA VAL A 371 4.79 28.05 3.44
C VAL A 371 4.65 29.25 4.35
N ASN A 372 5.22 29.18 5.56
CA ASN A 372 5.29 30.31 6.49
C ASN A 372 6.38 31.29 6.03
N ARG A 373 5.95 32.35 5.32
CA ARG A 373 6.85 33.30 4.64
C ARG A 373 7.78 34.04 5.60
N ASP A 374 7.30 34.41 6.76
CA ASP A 374 8.09 35.21 7.72
C ASP A 374 9.21 34.39 8.36
N MET A 375 9.01 33.07 8.51
CA MET A 375 10.05 32.17 9.01
C MET A 375 11.20 31.94 8.01
N VAL A 376 10.88 31.89 6.70
CA VAL A 376 11.83 31.42 5.69
C VAL A 376 12.48 32.55 4.88
N ARG A 377 11.95 33.78 4.93
CA ARG A 377 12.47 34.91 4.13
C ARG A 377 13.95 35.19 4.40
N GLY A 378 14.75 35.23 3.33
CA GLY A 378 16.19 35.47 3.36
C GLY A 378 17.03 34.33 3.95
N LYS A 379 16.42 33.20 4.31
CA LYS A 379 17.08 32.02 4.89
C LYS A 379 17.57 31.05 3.81
N ARG A 380 18.56 30.24 4.17
CA ARG A 380 18.96 29.04 3.45
C ARG A 380 18.21 27.86 4.09
N VAL A 381 17.36 27.18 3.34
CA VAL A 381 16.53 26.12 3.87
C VAL A 381 16.93 24.77 3.27
N LEU A 382 16.80 23.71 4.07
CA LEU A 382 16.96 22.33 3.66
C LEU A 382 15.62 21.63 3.83
N LEU A 383 15.03 21.23 2.71
CA LEU A 383 13.77 20.50 2.66
C LEU A 383 14.07 18.99 2.71
N VAL A 384 13.41 18.27 3.60
CA VAL A 384 13.52 16.81 3.68
C VAL A 384 12.18 16.19 3.27
N ASP A 385 12.22 15.35 2.23
CA ASP A 385 11.09 14.57 1.75
C ASP A 385 11.42 13.07 1.81
N ASP A 386 10.39 12.21 1.81
CA ASP A 386 10.58 10.76 1.82
C ASP A 386 11.05 10.22 0.46
N SER A 387 10.44 10.68 -0.63
CA SER A 387 10.73 10.22 -2.00
C SER A 387 10.33 11.25 -3.05
N ILE A 388 10.89 11.16 -4.27
CA ILE A 388 10.43 11.90 -5.45
C ILE A 388 10.14 10.90 -6.56
N VAL A 389 8.93 10.96 -7.10
CA VAL A 389 8.46 10.05 -8.17
C VAL A 389 8.46 10.76 -9.53
N ARG A 390 7.58 11.74 -9.73
CA ARG A 390 7.49 12.57 -10.96
C ARG A 390 8.09 13.96 -10.79
N GLY A 391 8.27 14.44 -9.57
CA GLY A 391 8.83 15.74 -9.22
C GLY A 391 7.89 16.93 -9.40
N THR A 392 6.63 16.72 -9.74
CA THR A 392 5.66 17.80 -9.96
C THR A 392 5.36 18.57 -8.67
N THR A 393 5.06 17.85 -7.59
CA THR A 393 4.77 18.43 -6.26
C THR A 393 6.00 19.14 -5.71
N SER A 394 7.17 18.51 -5.79
CA SER A 394 8.43 19.07 -5.33
C SER A 394 8.76 20.38 -6.05
N LYS A 395 8.56 20.44 -7.37
CA LYS A 395 8.77 21.66 -8.17
C LYS A 395 7.84 22.80 -7.74
N ILE A 396 6.55 22.52 -7.53
CA ILE A 396 5.58 23.52 -7.08
C ILE A 396 5.97 24.02 -5.68
N LEU A 397 6.33 23.13 -4.78
CA LEU A 397 6.73 23.49 -3.42
C LEU A 397 7.99 24.35 -3.41
N VAL A 398 9.02 23.99 -4.16
CA VAL A 398 10.26 24.79 -4.33
C VAL A 398 9.92 26.20 -4.82
N ARG A 399 9.03 26.33 -5.81
CA ARG A 399 8.56 27.62 -6.28
C ARG A 399 7.88 28.44 -5.18
N MET A 400 7.04 27.78 -4.32
CA MET A 400 6.41 28.48 -3.19
C MET A 400 7.44 29.02 -2.18
N PHE A 401 8.55 28.31 -1.94
CA PHE A 401 9.68 28.79 -1.13
C PHE A 401 10.39 29.98 -1.78
N ARG A 402 10.66 29.92 -3.10
CA ARG A 402 11.25 31.05 -3.85
C ARG A 402 10.34 32.29 -3.78
N ASP A 403 9.02 32.11 -3.99
CA ASP A 403 8.03 33.17 -3.88
C ASP A 403 7.93 33.77 -2.46
N ALA A 404 8.28 32.97 -1.44
CA ALA A 404 8.39 33.43 -0.04
C ALA A 404 9.68 34.21 0.25
N GLY A 405 10.60 34.32 -0.71
CA GLY A 405 11.84 35.09 -0.58
C GLY A 405 12.98 34.32 0.12
N VAL A 406 13.00 33.01 0.00
CA VAL A 406 14.11 32.15 0.50
C VAL A 406 15.37 32.42 -0.31
N ARG A 407 16.52 32.47 0.34
CA ARG A 407 17.81 32.73 -0.29
C ARG A 407 18.33 31.50 -1.05
N GLU A 408 18.31 30.33 -0.40
CA GLU A 408 18.76 29.06 -0.98
C GLU A 408 17.79 27.94 -0.56
N VAL A 409 17.48 27.03 -1.50
CA VAL A 409 16.63 25.86 -1.27
C VAL A 409 17.41 24.60 -1.60
N HIS A 410 17.72 23.82 -0.61
CA HIS A 410 18.39 22.52 -0.72
C HIS A 410 17.38 21.42 -0.46
N MET A 411 17.45 20.31 -1.18
CA MET A 411 16.52 19.19 -1.03
C MET A 411 17.26 17.90 -0.72
N ARG A 412 16.75 17.16 0.26
CA ARG A 412 17.27 15.88 0.71
C ARG A 412 16.15 14.86 0.71
N ILE A 413 16.38 13.75 0.02
CA ILE A 413 15.39 12.70 -0.16
C ILE A 413 15.77 11.50 0.68
N ALA A 414 14.86 11.12 1.58
CA ALA A 414 15.05 10.06 2.57
C ALA A 414 14.87 8.65 1.96
N SER A 415 15.15 8.50 0.69
CA SER A 415 15.21 7.23 -0.04
C SER A 415 16.26 7.30 -1.15
N PRO A 416 16.72 6.17 -1.68
CA PRO A 416 17.45 6.14 -2.94
C PRO A 416 16.58 6.60 -4.11
N PRO A 417 17.19 6.97 -5.25
CA PRO A 417 16.42 7.36 -6.45
C PRO A 417 15.55 6.20 -6.94
N THR A 418 14.27 6.47 -7.17
CA THR A 418 13.38 5.50 -7.80
C THR A 418 13.68 5.39 -9.29
N ARG A 419 14.14 4.20 -9.73
CA ARG A 419 14.60 3.94 -11.11
C ARG A 419 13.69 2.97 -11.86
N SER A 420 12.91 2.17 -11.14
CA SER A 420 12.15 1.05 -11.70
C SER A 420 10.74 0.98 -11.13
N PRO A 421 9.73 0.57 -11.92
CA PRO A 421 8.38 0.37 -11.43
C PRO A 421 8.30 -0.83 -10.48
N CYS A 422 7.31 -0.83 -9.60
CA CYS A 422 6.99 -1.98 -8.76
C CYS A 422 6.05 -2.95 -9.49
N TYR A 423 6.21 -4.26 -9.22
CA TYR A 423 5.33 -5.33 -9.71
C TYR A 423 4.72 -6.16 -8.57
N TYR A 424 4.90 -5.72 -7.32
CA TYR A 424 4.53 -6.51 -6.13
C TYR A 424 3.47 -5.82 -5.26
N GLY A 425 2.67 -4.95 -5.86
CA GLY A 425 1.54 -4.34 -5.18
C GLY A 425 1.74 -2.87 -4.80
N VAL A 426 2.48 -2.09 -5.59
CA VAL A 426 2.58 -0.64 -5.47
C VAL A 426 2.28 -0.02 -6.83
N ASP A 427 1.36 0.94 -6.88
CA ASP A 427 1.14 1.71 -8.11
C ASP A 427 2.32 2.64 -8.36
N THR A 428 3.03 2.35 -9.43
CA THR A 428 4.17 3.13 -9.85
C THR A 428 4.01 3.56 -11.29
N PRO A 429 4.46 4.78 -11.63
CA PRO A 429 4.50 5.20 -13.02
C PRO A 429 5.38 4.28 -13.86
N SER A 430 5.21 4.35 -15.16
CA SER A 430 6.12 3.69 -16.09
C SER A 430 7.55 4.20 -15.92
N LYS A 431 8.54 3.38 -16.27
CA LYS A 431 9.97 3.71 -16.10
C LYS A 431 10.35 5.07 -16.69
N GLY A 432 9.73 5.47 -17.81
CA GLY A 432 9.98 6.76 -18.46
C GLY A 432 9.34 7.97 -17.76
N GLU A 433 8.32 7.75 -16.91
CA GLU A 433 7.68 8.82 -16.15
C GLU A 433 8.39 9.11 -14.81
N LEU A 434 9.30 8.21 -14.37
CA LEU A 434 10.09 8.42 -13.16
C LEU A 434 11.10 9.55 -13.42
N ILE A 435 11.06 10.59 -12.60
CA ILE A 435 11.86 11.81 -12.82
C ILE A 435 13.36 11.51 -12.93
N TYR A 436 13.87 10.56 -12.13
CA TYR A 436 15.28 10.18 -12.14
C TYR A 436 15.74 9.65 -13.50
N ASN A 437 14.83 9.04 -14.28
CA ASN A 437 15.13 8.50 -15.60
C ASN A 437 14.97 9.53 -16.73
N GLN A 438 14.41 10.71 -16.43
CA GLN A 438 14.20 11.77 -17.44
C GLN A 438 15.42 12.68 -17.63
N TYR A 439 16.35 12.66 -16.69
CA TYR A 439 17.53 13.55 -16.70
C TYR A 439 18.82 12.73 -16.68
N ALA A 440 19.82 13.23 -17.38
CA ALA A 440 21.12 12.54 -17.50
C ALA A 440 21.95 12.57 -16.20
N ASN A 441 21.72 13.56 -15.34
CA ASN A 441 22.41 13.73 -14.06
C ASN A 441 21.60 14.59 -13.09
N LEU A 442 22.05 14.60 -11.82
CA LEU A 442 21.41 15.37 -10.75
C LEU A 442 21.37 16.87 -11.01
N GLU A 443 22.39 17.45 -11.64
CA GLU A 443 22.41 18.90 -11.93
C GLU A 443 21.29 19.33 -12.88
N GLN A 444 20.94 18.49 -13.87
CA GLN A 444 19.80 18.76 -14.74
C GLN A 444 18.48 18.67 -13.97
N MET A 445 18.39 17.75 -13.04
CA MET A 445 17.21 17.56 -12.20
C MET A 445 17.08 18.69 -11.17
N GLU A 446 18.18 19.15 -10.56
CA GLU A 446 18.25 20.34 -9.70
C GLU A 446 17.71 21.58 -10.45
N ARG A 447 18.18 21.80 -11.66
CA ARG A 447 17.70 22.91 -12.51
C ARG A 447 16.22 22.78 -12.83
N HIS A 448 15.73 21.56 -13.12
CA HIS A 448 14.32 21.33 -13.40
C HIS A 448 13.43 21.62 -12.18
N LEU A 449 13.84 21.17 -11.01
CA LEU A 449 13.12 21.39 -9.74
C LEU A 449 13.27 22.82 -9.21
N GLY A 450 14.33 23.55 -9.64
CA GLY A 450 14.63 24.91 -9.18
C GLY A 450 15.33 24.97 -7.82
N VAL A 451 15.98 23.87 -7.39
CA VAL A 451 16.75 23.79 -6.14
C VAL A 451 18.21 24.12 -6.35
N ASP A 452 18.89 24.57 -5.29
CA ASP A 452 20.34 24.85 -5.31
C ASP A 452 21.17 23.56 -5.12
N SER A 453 20.60 22.54 -4.47
CA SER A 453 21.17 21.20 -4.45
C SER A 453 20.11 20.13 -4.17
N LEU A 454 20.32 18.95 -4.75
CA LEU A 454 19.50 17.75 -4.52
C LEU A 454 20.40 16.57 -4.18
N ARG A 455 20.08 15.85 -3.12
CA ARG A 455 20.73 14.57 -2.80
C ARG A 455 19.71 13.56 -2.34
N TYR A 456 19.99 12.32 -2.64
CA TYR A 456 19.24 11.15 -2.21
C TYR A 456 20.05 10.37 -1.19
N LEU A 457 19.39 9.67 -0.30
CA LEU A 457 20.02 8.66 0.54
C LEU A 457 20.62 7.57 -0.36
N SER A 458 21.79 7.08 -0.03
CA SER A 458 22.37 5.92 -0.72
C SER A 458 21.60 4.62 -0.39
N VAL A 459 21.70 3.61 -1.23
CA VAL A 459 21.17 2.26 -0.94
C VAL A 459 21.82 1.71 0.34
N HIS A 460 23.12 1.95 0.53
CA HIS A 460 23.84 1.56 1.75
C HIS A 460 23.32 2.27 3.01
N GLY A 461 23.08 3.58 2.94
CA GLY A 461 22.49 4.35 4.04
C GLY A 461 21.09 3.85 4.41
N MET A 462 20.30 3.50 3.42
CA MET A 462 18.97 2.91 3.65
C MET A 462 19.07 1.58 4.40
N TYR A 463 19.99 0.70 4.01
CA TYR A 463 20.20 -0.58 4.70
C TYR A 463 20.76 -0.40 6.11
N ARG A 464 21.74 0.52 6.31
CA ARG A 464 22.22 0.85 7.66
C ARG A 464 21.10 1.35 8.57
N ALA A 465 20.19 2.14 8.04
CA ALA A 465 19.06 2.66 8.81
C ALA A 465 18.12 1.55 9.34
N VAL A 466 18.01 0.42 8.65
CA VAL A 466 17.25 -0.76 9.09
C VAL A 466 18.11 -1.78 9.86
N GLY A 467 19.36 -1.43 10.19
CA GLY A 467 20.25 -2.27 11.01
C GLY A 467 21.08 -3.29 10.22
N GLU A 468 21.06 -3.22 8.88
CA GLU A 468 21.82 -4.12 8.03
C GLU A 468 23.18 -3.51 7.65
N ASN A 469 24.24 -4.07 8.23
CA ASN A 469 25.60 -3.55 8.03
C ASN A 469 26.46 -4.41 7.09
N ASN A 470 25.99 -5.61 6.74
CA ASN A 470 26.72 -6.58 5.92
C ASN A 470 26.22 -6.55 4.47
N ILE A 471 26.46 -5.46 3.76
CA ILE A 471 25.98 -5.23 2.40
C ILE A 471 27.18 -5.14 1.45
N PRO A 472 27.09 -5.71 0.21
CA PRO A 472 28.13 -5.54 -0.80
C PRO A 472 28.46 -4.06 -1.04
N GLU A 473 29.75 -3.73 -1.22
CA GLU A 473 30.17 -2.35 -1.49
C GLU A 473 29.62 -1.78 -2.80
N ASN A 474 29.32 -2.66 -3.77
CA ASN A 474 28.76 -2.29 -5.05
C ASN A 474 27.23 -2.24 -4.97
N GLU A 475 26.62 -1.04 -5.12
CA GLU A 475 25.16 -0.85 -5.08
C GLU A 475 24.40 -1.72 -6.07
N SER A 476 24.99 -2.04 -7.24
CA SER A 476 24.37 -2.93 -8.22
C SER A 476 24.26 -4.39 -7.74
N GLU A 477 25.04 -4.77 -6.74
CA GLU A 477 25.03 -6.10 -6.13
C GLU A 477 24.18 -6.15 -4.85
N CYS A 478 23.72 -4.98 -4.35
CA CYS A 478 22.88 -4.91 -3.15
C CYS A 478 21.47 -5.46 -3.39
N GLY A 479 21.01 -5.49 -4.63
CA GLY A 479 19.64 -5.83 -5.00
C GLY A 479 19.15 -7.16 -4.42
N GLY A 480 18.16 -7.08 -3.51
CA GLY A 480 17.57 -8.24 -2.85
C GLY A 480 18.50 -8.99 -1.89
N GLN A 481 19.63 -8.41 -1.49
CA GLN A 481 20.49 -8.95 -0.43
C GLN A 481 19.81 -8.87 0.95
N ALA A 482 20.33 -8.77 2.02
CA ALA A 482 19.85 -8.38 3.36
C ALA A 482 18.34 -8.63 3.70
N GLY A 483 17.63 -9.48 2.98
CA GLY A 483 16.23 -9.84 3.32
C GLY A 483 15.15 -8.84 2.88
N TYR A 484 15.48 -7.84 2.07
CA TYR A 484 14.53 -6.82 1.60
C TYR A 484 14.31 -6.87 0.08
N CYS A 485 13.13 -6.41 -0.36
CA CYS A 485 12.85 -6.02 -1.73
C CYS A 485 13.09 -4.52 -1.88
N ASP A 486 14.05 -4.16 -2.72
CA ASP A 486 14.48 -2.81 -3.06
C ASP A 486 14.43 -2.56 -4.58
N ALA A 487 13.66 -3.38 -5.30
CA ALA A 487 13.62 -3.41 -6.77
C ALA A 487 13.28 -2.06 -7.41
N CYS A 488 12.49 -1.20 -6.73
CA CYS A 488 12.20 0.15 -7.20
C CYS A 488 13.46 1.03 -7.28
N PHE A 489 14.50 0.77 -6.51
CA PHE A 489 15.77 1.49 -6.49
C PHE A 489 16.85 0.82 -7.33
N THR A 490 16.97 -0.50 -7.23
CA THR A 490 18.05 -1.29 -7.86
C THR A 490 17.69 -1.85 -9.23
N GLY A 491 16.40 -2.08 -9.50
CA GLY A 491 15.92 -2.79 -10.69
C GLY A 491 16.07 -4.30 -10.62
N VAL A 492 16.49 -4.85 -9.47
CA VAL A 492 16.64 -6.29 -9.24
C VAL A 492 15.37 -6.82 -8.58
N TYR A 493 14.59 -7.59 -9.33
CA TYR A 493 13.31 -8.12 -8.87
C TYR A 493 13.50 -9.50 -8.24
N PRO A 494 13.21 -9.66 -6.93
CA PRO A 494 13.48 -10.93 -6.23
C PRO A 494 12.51 -12.07 -6.58
N ILE A 495 11.32 -11.74 -7.10
CA ILE A 495 10.33 -12.72 -7.59
C ILE A 495 10.22 -12.56 -9.11
N GLU A 496 10.13 -13.66 -9.82
CA GLU A 496 10.09 -13.69 -11.29
C GLU A 496 8.87 -12.92 -11.85
N LEU A 497 9.10 -12.12 -12.90
CA LEU A 497 8.08 -11.32 -13.58
C LEU A 497 7.54 -12.06 -14.82
N ILE A 498 6.76 -13.10 -14.61
CA ILE A 498 6.32 -14.04 -15.66
C ILE A 498 5.45 -13.33 -16.72
N ASP A 499 4.47 -12.55 -16.32
CA ASP A 499 3.58 -11.83 -17.26
C ASP A 499 4.35 -10.86 -18.16
N SER A 500 5.32 -10.13 -17.60
CA SER A 500 6.16 -9.18 -18.35
C SER A 500 7.11 -9.86 -19.31
N SER A 501 7.62 -11.05 -19.01
CA SER A 501 8.45 -11.84 -19.91
C SER A 501 7.63 -12.41 -21.07
N ALA A 502 6.44 -12.93 -20.79
CA ALA A 502 5.54 -13.45 -21.80
C ALA A 502 5.03 -12.36 -22.78
N GLU A 503 4.83 -11.12 -22.33
CA GLU A 503 4.49 -10.01 -23.20
C GLU A 503 5.64 -9.60 -24.12
N ARG A 504 6.86 -9.55 -23.59
CA ARG A 504 8.08 -9.28 -24.40
C ARG A 504 8.33 -10.33 -25.46
N ASP A 505 8.10 -11.59 -25.15
CA ASP A 505 8.28 -12.68 -26.10
C ASP A 505 7.21 -12.66 -27.20
N ARG A 506 5.95 -12.39 -26.86
CA ARG A 506 4.89 -12.17 -27.87
C ARG A 506 5.18 -10.99 -28.79
N GLN A 507 5.71 -9.87 -28.27
CA GLN A 507 6.12 -8.75 -29.11
C GLN A 507 7.25 -9.11 -30.07
N LYS A 508 8.26 -9.87 -29.61
CA LYS A 508 9.35 -10.35 -30.49
C LYS A 508 8.84 -11.28 -31.59
N ASP A 509 7.89 -12.16 -31.29
CA ASP A 509 7.30 -13.06 -32.28
C ASP A 509 6.46 -12.28 -33.31
N LEU A 510 5.65 -11.30 -32.89
CA LEU A 510 4.95 -10.38 -33.78
C LEU A 510 5.92 -9.63 -34.71
N PHE A 511 7.04 -9.09 -34.19
CA PHE A 511 8.04 -8.42 -35.02
C PHE A 511 8.75 -9.39 -35.98
N ARG A 512 8.85 -10.69 -35.67
CA ARG A 512 9.37 -11.70 -36.59
C ARG A 512 8.37 -12.08 -37.69
N GLU A 513 7.06 -12.08 -37.38
CA GLU A 513 6.01 -12.38 -38.37
C GLU A 513 5.75 -11.20 -39.34
N PHE A 514 5.93 -9.95 -38.90
CA PHE A 514 5.72 -8.75 -39.73
C PHE A 514 7.01 -8.14 -40.29
N GLY A 515 8.17 -8.72 -40.01
CA GLY A 515 9.50 -8.23 -40.44
C GLY A 515 10.13 -9.00 -41.58
N ASN A 516 9.36 -9.81 -42.34
CA ASN A 516 9.77 -10.47 -43.59
C ASN A 516 9.07 -9.84 -44.80
#